data_fc13f7ab254e0278c0bc2058f061bf55
#
_entry.id   fc13f7ab254e0278c0bc2058f061bf55
#
_cell.length_a   1.000
_cell.length_b   1.000
_cell.length_c   1.000
_cell.angle_alpha   90.00
_cell.angle_beta   90.00
_cell.angle_gamma   90.00
#
_symmetry.space_group_name_H-M   'P 1'
#
loop_
_entity.id
_entity.type
_entity.pdbx_description
1 polymer ?
#
loop_
_entity_poly.entity_id
_entity_poly.type
_entity_poly.pdbx_seq_one_letter_code
_entity_poly.pdbx_strand_id
1 'polypeptide(L)'
;IIDLIGRTDLAQLLDLMNHARLVVSNDTGPAHLSIALGTPSVVVVGGGHYGCFVPYPEAVRPDHARFVYHKMECYHCYWNCPKRGSKFEVFPCVEAVGLEQVLAEVENLLGPDR
;
A
#
# COMPACT_ATOMS: atom_id res chain seq x y z
N ILE A 1 -12.04 -15.53 -6.68
CA ILE A 1 -11.94 -14.06 -6.51
C ILE A 1 -13.34 -13.48 -6.51
N ILE A 2 -13.61 -12.59 -5.58
CA ILE A 2 -14.88 -11.89 -5.46
C ILE A 2 -14.62 -10.43 -5.84
N ASP A 3 -15.37 -9.91 -6.81
CA ASP A 3 -15.27 -8.52 -7.24
C ASP A 3 -16.33 -7.69 -6.51
N LEU A 4 -15.89 -6.74 -5.70
CA LEU A 4 -16.73 -5.82 -4.94
C LEU A 4 -16.55 -4.36 -5.37
N ILE A 5 -15.89 -4.11 -6.49
CA ILE A 5 -15.66 -2.75 -6.99
C ILE A 5 -17.03 -2.05 -7.20
N GLY A 6 -17.17 -0.87 -6.60
CA GLY A 6 -18.39 -0.09 -6.66
C GLY A 6 -19.59 -0.68 -5.93
N ARG A 7 -19.39 -1.71 -5.11
CA ARG A 7 -20.47 -2.44 -4.41
C ARG A 7 -20.45 -2.27 -2.91
N THR A 8 -19.58 -1.43 -2.38
CA THR A 8 -19.47 -1.19 -0.95
C THR A 8 -19.59 0.29 -0.65
N ASP A 9 -20.25 0.61 0.44
CA ASP A 9 -20.13 1.90 1.09
C ASP A 9 -18.94 1.87 2.07
N LEU A 10 -18.68 2.99 2.75
CA LEU A 10 -17.56 3.08 3.69
C LEU A 10 -17.69 2.11 4.85
N ALA A 11 -18.89 1.98 5.42
CA ALA A 11 -19.12 1.08 6.54
C ALA A 11 -18.88 -0.38 6.16
N GLN A 12 -19.33 -0.79 4.98
CA GLN A 12 -19.12 -2.13 4.45
C GLN A 12 -17.64 -2.39 4.16
N LEU A 13 -16.92 -1.40 3.62
CA LEU A 13 -15.49 -1.52 3.38
C LEU A 13 -14.71 -1.69 4.69
N LEU A 14 -15.04 -0.92 5.71
CA LEU A 14 -14.44 -1.06 7.03
C LEU A 14 -14.68 -2.46 7.62
N ASP A 15 -15.89 -2.97 7.49
CA ASP A 15 -16.25 -4.30 7.96
C ASP A 15 -15.45 -5.40 7.25
N LEU A 16 -15.33 -5.29 5.92
CA LEU A 16 -14.52 -6.21 5.13
C LEU A 16 -13.06 -6.19 5.57
N MET A 17 -12.49 -5.00 5.72
CA MET A 17 -11.10 -4.87 6.15
C MET A 17 -10.87 -5.41 7.56
N ASN A 18 -11.83 -5.16 8.46
CA ASN A 18 -11.74 -5.64 9.84
C ASN A 18 -11.74 -7.17 9.94
N HIS A 19 -12.41 -7.85 9.01
CA HIS A 19 -12.48 -9.31 8.98
C HIS A 19 -11.47 -9.97 8.02
N ALA A 20 -10.73 -9.17 7.26
CA ALA A 20 -9.71 -9.69 6.36
C ALA A 20 -8.51 -10.24 7.14
N ARG A 21 -7.91 -11.31 6.65
CA ARG A 21 -6.65 -11.82 7.20
C ARG A 21 -5.49 -10.90 6.87
N LEU A 22 -5.58 -10.21 5.75
CA LEU A 22 -4.55 -9.29 5.29
C LEU A 22 -5.15 -8.37 4.22
N VAL A 23 -4.68 -7.15 4.19
CA VAL A 23 -5.04 -6.16 3.16
C VAL A 23 -3.78 -5.79 2.38
N VAL A 24 -3.88 -5.80 1.06
CA VAL A 24 -2.86 -5.23 0.18
C VAL A 24 -3.47 -4.01 -0.49
N SER A 25 -2.82 -2.89 -0.40
CA SER A 25 -3.36 -1.62 -0.89
C SER A 25 -2.27 -0.72 -1.45
N ASN A 26 -2.68 0.22 -2.27
CA ASN A 26 -1.86 1.38 -2.61
C ASN A 26 -1.82 2.35 -1.42
N ASP A 27 -1.00 3.41 -1.56
CA ASP A 27 -1.01 4.55 -0.64
C ASP A 27 -2.30 5.37 -0.84
N THR A 28 -3.33 4.98 -0.09
CA THR A 28 -4.68 5.57 -0.16
C THR A 28 -5.32 5.56 1.23
N GLY A 29 -6.48 6.23 1.35
CA GLY A 29 -7.26 6.23 2.60
C GLY A 29 -7.53 4.84 3.16
N PRO A 30 -7.99 3.87 2.37
CA PRO A 30 -8.21 2.50 2.83
C PRO A 30 -6.99 1.84 3.47
N ALA A 31 -5.78 2.14 3.01
CA ALA A 31 -4.55 1.62 3.63
C ALA A 31 -4.44 2.07 5.09
N HIS A 32 -4.68 3.35 5.36
CA HIS A 32 -4.64 3.89 6.72
C HIS A 32 -5.75 3.31 7.59
N LEU A 33 -6.93 3.11 7.01
CA LEU A 33 -8.06 2.53 7.72
C LEU A 33 -7.78 1.09 8.14
N SER A 34 -7.24 0.26 7.25
CA SER A 34 -6.91 -1.13 7.57
C SER A 34 -5.86 -1.22 8.68
N ILE A 35 -4.85 -0.35 8.63
CA ILE A 35 -3.83 -0.29 9.67
C ILE A 35 -4.44 0.13 11.01
N ALA A 36 -5.30 1.13 11.01
CA ALA A 36 -5.97 1.61 12.22
C ALA A 36 -6.88 0.54 12.84
N LEU A 37 -7.48 -0.32 12.02
CA LEU A 37 -8.29 -1.45 12.47
C LEU A 37 -7.46 -2.59 13.07
N GLY A 38 -6.15 -2.54 12.94
CA GLY A 38 -5.27 -3.62 13.40
C GLY A 38 -5.13 -4.75 12.41
N THR A 39 -5.64 -4.61 11.20
CA THR A 39 -5.56 -5.65 10.16
C THR A 39 -4.15 -5.64 9.56
N PRO A 40 -3.51 -6.82 9.43
CA PRO A 40 -2.23 -6.91 8.74
C PRO A 40 -2.32 -6.30 7.35
N SER A 41 -1.41 -5.39 7.03
CA SER A 41 -1.51 -4.59 5.80
C SER A 41 -0.16 -4.44 5.12
N VAL A 42 -0.16 -4.66 3.81
CA VAL A 42 0.98 -4.36 2.94
C VAL A 42 0.57 -3.21 2.02
N VAL A 43 1.33 -2.14 2.07
CA VAL A 43 1.03 -0.92 1.32
C VAL A 43 2.11 -0.67 0.28
N VAL A 44 1.70 -0.58 -0.99
CA VAL A 44 2.59 -0.22 -2.10
C VAL A 44 2.68 1.29 -2.17
N VAL A 45 3.88 1.82 -2.03
CA VAL A 45 4.13 3.26 -1.92
C VAL A 45 4.84 3.77 -3.16
N GLY A 46 4.31 4.83 -3.75
CA GLY A 46 5.01 5.58 -4.81
C GLY A 46 5.82 6.74 -4.23
N GLY A 47 6.68 7.32 -5.06
CA GLY A 47 7.63 8.34 -4.63
C GLY A 47 7.05 9.75 -4.50
N GLY A 48 5.85 10.00 -5.05
CA GLY A 48 5.30 11.37 -5.15
C GLY A 48 5.21 12.10 -3.83
N HIS A 49 4.65 11.45 -2.82
CA HIS A 49 4.54 11.99 -1.46
C HIS A 49 5.26 11.10 -0.43
N TYR A 50 6.30 10.40 -0.86
CA TYR A 50 7.06 9.53 0.04
C TYR A 50 7.50 10.28 1.30
N GLY A 51 7.17 9.72 2.45
CA GLY A 51 7.50 10.30 3.75
C GLY A 51 6.51 11.35 4.25
N CYS A 52 5.51 11.74 3.43
CA CYS A 52 4.47 12.67 3.90
C CYS A 52 3.40 11.95 4.71
N PHE A 53 2.88 10.86 4.17
CA PHE A 53 1.83 10.03 4.81
C PHE A 53 2.33 8.62 5.09
N VAL A 54 3.09 8.06 4.19
CA VAL A 54 3.70 6.74 4.27
C VAL A 54 5.12 6.79 3.71
N PRO A 55 6.03 5.91 4.12
CA PRO A 55 5.85 4.96 5.22
C PRO A 55 5.75 5.67 6.57
N TYR A 56 5.09 5.04 7.52
CA TYR A 56 5.07 5.57 8.88
C TYR A 56 6.47 5.56 9.47
N PRO A 57 6.85 6.57 10.27
CA PRO A 57 8.10 6.54 10.99
C PRO A 57 8.23 5.28 11.84
N GLU A 58 9.41 4.71 11.88
CA GLU A 58 9.66 3.46 12.58
C GLU A 58 9.19 3.49 14.05
N ALA A 59 9.32 4.63 14.70
CA ALA A 59 8.93 4.80 16.10
C ALA A 59 7.43 4.63 16.35
N VAL A 60 6.58 4.86 15.34
CA VAL A 60 5.12 4.80 15.47
C VAL A 60 4.48 3.75 14.55
N ARG A 61 5.29 3.05 13.76
CA ARG A 61 4.78 2.05 12.83
C ARG A 61 4.42 0.76 13.58
N PRO A 62 3.16 0.30 13.51
CA PRO A 62 2.81 -0.98 14.10
C PRO A 62 3.42 -2.14 13.30
N ASP A 63 3.68 -3.25 13.97
CA ASP A 63 4.31 -4.42 13.36
C ASP A 63 3.46 -5.06 12.26
N HIS A 64 2.15 -4.84 12.28
CA HIS A 64 1.23 -5.37 11.27
C HIS A 64 1.15 -4.50 10.01
N ALA A 65 1.86 -3.38 9.94
CA ALA A 65 1.92 -2.51 8.76
C ALA A 65 3.27 -2.65 8.07
N ARG A 66 3.23 -2.99 6.79
CA ARG A 66 4.42 -3.11 5.94
C ARG A 66 4.27 -2.21 4.73
N PHE A 67 5.35 -1.50 4.41
CA PHE A 67 5.38 -0.56 3.29
C PHE A 67 6.43 -1.03 2.30
N VAL A 68 6.03 -1.21 1.05
CA VAL A 68 6.93 -1.63 -0.03
C VAL A 68 7.06 -0.52 -1.05
N TYR A 69 8.28 -0.21 -1.44
CA TYR A 69 8.58 0.87 -2.36
C TYR A 69 9.91 0.61 -3.06
N HIS A 70 10.10 1.28 -4.19
CA HIS A 70 11.36 1.27 -4.92
C HIS A 70 11.88 2.71 -4.99
N LYS A 71 12.84 3.04 -4.15
CA LYS A 71 13.35 4.39 -4.03
C LYS A 71 14.10 4.82 -5.28
N MET A 72 13.77 6.02 -5.77
CA MET A 72 14.38 6.62 -6.95
C MET A 72 14.85 8.03 -6.62
N GLU A 73 15.80 8.54 -7.39
CA GLU A 73 16.33 9.91 -7.20
C GLU A 73 15.28 11.00 -7.39
N CYS A 74 14.19 10.68 -8.15
CA CYS A 74 13.09 11.62 -8.41
C CYS A 74 12.00 11.62 -7.34
N TYR A 75 12.18 10.92 -6.22
CA TYR A 75 11.23 10.93 -5.11
C TYR A 75 10.96 12.35 -4.62
N HIS A 76 9.76 12.58 -4.10
CA HIS A 76 9.24 13.90 -3.69
C HIS A 76 8.87 14.80 -4.86
N CYS A 77 8.50 14.22 -6.00
CA CYS A 77 8.06 14.98 -7.16
C CYS A 77 6.62 15.50 -7.05
N TYR A 78 5.90 15.15 -5.98
CA TYR A 78 4.50 15.50 -5.77
C TYR A 78 3.61 15.09 -6.95
N TRP A 79 3.93 13.93 -7.57
CA TRP A 79 3.25 13.33 -8.71
C TRP A 79 3.37 14.13 -10.02
N ASN A 80 4.21 15.17 -10.04
CA ASN A 80 4.65 15.81 -11.28
C ASN A 80 5.86 15.02 -11.81
N CYS A 81 5.61 13.86 -12.37
CA CYS A 81 6.63 12.86 -12.66
C CYS A 81 7.53 13.28 -13.83
N PRO A 82 8.84 13.44 -13.62
CA PRO A 82 9.77 13.80 -14.69
C PRO A 82 10.11 12.64 -15.63
N LYS A 83 9.76 11.42 -15.25
CA LYS A 83 10.13 10.20 -15.99
C LYS A 83 8.98 9.61 -16.80
N ARG A 84 7.77 10.09 -16.59
CA ARG A 84 6.58 9.59 -17.29
C ARG A 84 6.34 10.42 -18.54
N GLY A 85 6.18 9.75 -19.69
CA GLY A 85 5.99 10.42 -20.97
C GLY A 85 4.59 10.98 -21.19
N SER A 86 3.59 10.44 -20.50
CA SER A 86 2.22 10.94 -20.55
C SER A 86 1.47 10.61 -19.26
N LYS A 87 0.32 11.27 -19.06
CA LYS A 87 -0.54 11.01 -17.90
C LYS A 87 -1.19 9.63 -17.91
N PHE A 88 -1.11 8.91 -19.02
CA PHE A 88 -1.67 7.58 -19.16
C PHE A 88 -0.66 6.46 -18.84
N GLU A 89 0.61 6.81 -18.69
CA GLU A 89 1.64 5.85 -18.33
C GLU A 89 1.66 5.62 -16.83
N VAL A 90 2.03 4.41 -16.44
CA VAL A 90 2.24 4.04 -15.04
C VAL A 90 3.43 4.84 -14.48
N PHE A 91 3.36 5.22 -13.22
CA PHE A 91 4.50 5.83 -12.55
C PHE A 91 5.62 4.80 -12.40
N PRO A 92 6.83 5.09 -12.92
CA PRO A 92 7.95 4.13 -12.84
C PRO A 92 8.30 3.70 -11.42
N CYS A 93 8.16 4.58 -10.43
CA CYS A 93 8.43 4.26 -9.02
C CYS A 93 7.44 3.24 -8.44
N VAL A 94 6.23 3.17 -8.96
CA VAL A 94 5.21 2.18 -8.56
C VAL A 94 5.42 0.89 -9.36
N GLU A 95 5.63 1.00 -10.67
CA GLU A 95 5.87 -0.15 -11.54
C GLU A 95 7.10 -0.95 -11.12
N ALA A 96 8.12 -0.28 -10.60
CA ALA A 96 9.36 -0.93 -10.14
C ALA A 96 9.19 -1.74 -8.86
N VAL A 97 8.08 -1.59 -8.14
CA VAL A 97 7.77 -2.45 -6.98
C VAL A 97 7.40 -3.84 -7.52
N GLY A 98 8.25 -4.82 -7.26
CA GLY A 98 8.08 -6.17 -7.77
C GLY A 98 7.06 -6.98 -6.98
N LEU A 99 6.42 -7.92 -7.67
CA LEU A 99 5.50 -8.87 -7.05
C LEU A 99 6.17 -9.64 -5.89
N GLU A 100 7.42 -10.05 -6.09
CA GLU A 100 8.18 -10.81 -5.09
C GLU A 100 8.37 -10.02 -3.80
N GLN A 101 8.59 -8.73 -3.90
CA GLN A 101 8.75 -7.84 -2.75
C GLN A 101 7.44 -7.76 -1.94
N VAL A 102 6.32 -7.64 -2.64
CA VAL A 102 4.99 -7.62 -1.99
C VAL A 102 4.70 -8.97 -1.34
N LEU A 103 4.94 -10.07 -2.05
CA LEU A 103 4.69 -11.42 -1.53
C LEU A 103 5.55 -11.73 -0.31
N ALA A 104 6.80 -11.27 -0.29
CA ALA A 104 7.67 -11.46 0.86
C ALA A 104 7.06 -10.84 2.13
N GLU A 105 6.52 -9.63 2.02
CA GLU A 105 5.87 -8.97 3.15
C GLU A 105 4.54 -9.63 3.53
N VAL A 106 3.78 -10.11 2.56
CA VAL A 106 2.58 -10.89 2.82
C VAL A 106 2.91 -12.15 3.64
N GLU A 107 3.94 -12.88 3.26
CA GLU A 107 4.39 -14.08 3.96
C GLU A 107 4.89 -13.77 5.36
N ASN A 108 5.61 -12.66 5.52
CA ASN A 108 6.09 -12.21 6.83
C ASN A 108 4.92 -11.93 7.79
N LEU A 109 3.84 -11.34 7.29
CA LEU A 109 2.67 -11.02 8.11
C LEU A 109 1.78 -12.22 8.38
N LEU A 110 1.57 -13.09 7.41
CA LEU A 110 0.70 -14.26 7.56
C LEU A 110 1.39 -15.45 8.24
N GLY A 111 2.71 -15.49 8.20
CA GLY A 111 3.47 -16.61 8.69
C GLY A 111 3.34 -17.86 7.80
N PRO A 112 3.94 -18.99 8.21
CA PRO A 112 3.95 -20.21 7.40
C PRO A 112 2.61 -20.94 7.34
N ASP A 113 1.66 -20.64 8.24
CA ASP A 113 0.38 -21.35 8.39
C ASP A 113 -0.79 -20.59 7.73
N ARG A 114 -0.52 -19.85 6.69
CA ARG A 114 -1.54 -19.08 5.96
C ARG A 114 -2.51 -19.97 5.18
#